data_fcde59cdf5320b8caf81e007dc727cc3
#
_entry.id   fcde59cdf5320b8caf81e007dc727cc3
#
_cell.length_a   1.000
_cell.length_b   1.000
_cell.length_c   1.000
_cell.angle_alpha   90.00
_cell.angle_beta   90.00
_cell.angle_gamma   90.00
#
_symmetry.space_group_name_H-M   'P 1'
#
loop_
_entity.id
_entity.type
_entity.pdbx_description
1 polymer ?
#
loop_
_entity_poly.entity_id
_entity_poly.type
_entity_poly.pdbx_seq_one_letter_code
_entity_poly.pdbx_strand_id
1 'polypeptide(L)'
;MSARRRNQREDRESRRGQFLSADRNAAAPHYTPDGHVPRIQAAEAAAERGAPIVGLVFDRGVLLGARYDPMGGEPLPAFLGKNTSNLRGGKILRLGPRLALAGAGLMGDFAAVGRHMRGRRFSSTRAAVDYLGSLFWEHTVRHDTRILGTFVLMGSTLDGDARLFQFSPSGSIHEYVACVRGRASRTVNKRLAEDYRRLSLRRAESVALEALGQPEAYELFTVKT
;
A
#
# COMPACT_ATOMS: atom_id res chain seq x y z
N MET A 1 -46.82 5.24 -5.28
CA MET A 1 -45.37 5.02 -5.45
C MET A 1 -44.97 5.44 -6.84
N SER A 2 -44.10 6.48 -6.93
CA SER A 2 -43.93 7.31 -8.14
C SER A 2 -43.08 6.60 -9.22
N ALA A 3 -43.45 6.79 -10.50
CA ALA A 3 -42.77 6.32 -11.70
C ALA A 3 -41.25 6.62 -11.71
N ARG A 4 -40.79 7.68 -11.04
CA ARG A 4 -39.36 8.03 -10.86
C ARG A 4 -38.56 6.99 -10.12
N ARG A 5 -39.15 6.25 -9.14
CA ARG A 5 -38.43 5.19 -8.41
C ARG A 5 -38.30 3.91 -9.23
N ARG A 6 -39.21 3.68 -10.16
CA ARG A 6 -39.18 2.51 -11.05
C ARG A 6 -38.08 2.68 -12.10
N ASN A 7 -37.98 3.85 -12.73
CA ASN A 7 -36.92 4.16 -13.71
C ASN A 7 -35.52 4.11 -13.09
N GLN A 8 -35.34 4.56 -11.84
CA GLN A 8 -34.03 4.49 -11.17
C GLN A 8 -33.63 3.04 -10.79
N ARG A 9 -34.57 2.13 -10.56
CA ARG A 9 -34.29 0.71 -10.35
C ARG A 9 -33.91 0.02 -11.65
N GLU A 10 -34.65 0.27 -12.71
CA GLU A 10 -34.38 -0.30 -14.03
C GLU A 10 -33.05 0.19 -14.60
N ASP A 11 -32.66 1.44 -14.36
CA ASP A 11 -31.37 2.00 -14.78
C ASP A 11 -30.19 1.39 -13.95
N ARG A 12 -30.42 1.08 -12.67
CA ARG A 12 -29.43 0.38 -11.82
C ARG A 12 -29.30 -1.11 -12.16
N GLU A 13 -30.39 -1.78 -12.54
CA GLU A 13 -30.36 -3.17 -12.96
C GLU A 13 -29.78 -3.32 -14.37
N SER A 14 -30.06 -2.40 -15.28
CA SER A 14 -29.43 -2.34 -16.59
C SER A 14 -27.91 -2.14 -16.50
N ARG A 15 -27.46 -1.24 -15.64
CA ARG A 15 -26.01 -1.04 -15.40
C ARG A 15 -25.35 -2.24 -14.73
N ARG A 16 -26.04 -2.95 -13.82
CA ARG A 16 -25.56 -4.22 -13.25
C ARG A 16 -25.50 -5.34 -14.30
N GLY A 17 -26.48 -5.42 -15.19
CA GLY A 17 -26.50 -6.42 -16.27
C GLY A 17 -25.39 -6.20 -17.30
N GLN A 18 -25.03 -4.96 -17.61
CA GLN A 18 -23.92 -4.66 -18.52
C GLN A 18 -22.55 -5.07 -17.95
N PHE A 19 -22.37 -5.06 -16.63
CA PHE A 19 -21.14 -5.56 -16.00
C PHE A 19 -21.05 -7.08 -15.96
N LEU A 20 -22.16 -7.81 -16.07
CA LEU A 20 -22.18 -9.28 -15.98
C LEU A 20 -22.24 -9.98 -17.34
N SER A 21 -22.53 -9.27 -18.42
CA SER A 21 -22.62 -9.81 -19.79
C SER A 21 -21.40 -9.52 -20.66
N ALA A 22 -20.35 -8.90 -20.12
CA ALA A 22 -19.09 -8.77 -20.83
C ALA A 22 -18.53 -10.18 -21.07
N ASP A 23 -18.51 -10.53 -22.34
CA ASP A 23 -17.99 -11.79 -22.88
C ASP A 23 -16.68 -12.16 -22.15
N ARG A 24 -16.67 -13.28 -21.43
CA ARG A 24 -15.52 -13.70 -20.63
C ARG A 24 -14.25 -13.94 -21.47
N ASN A 25 -14.39 -13.92 -22.79
CA ASN A 25 -13.31 -14.08 -23.76
C ASN A 25 -12.92 -12.79 -24.49
N ALA A 26 -13.66 -11.69 -24.33
CA ALA A 26 -13.22 -10.41 -24.83
C ALA A 26 -12.13 -9.89 -23.89
N ALA A 27 -10.88 -9.79 -24.34
CA ALA A 27 -9.83 -9.09 -23.63
C ALA A 27 -10.34 -7.69 -23.29
N ALA A 28 -10.50 -7.38 -22.00
CA ALA A 28 -10.96 -6.06 -21.58
C ALA A 28 -10.08 -5.01 -22.26
N PRO A 29 -10.67 -3.95 -22.87
CA PRO A 29 -9.90 -2.94 -23.56
C PRO A 29 -8.83 -2.39 -22.62
N HIS A 30 -7.60 -2.28 -23.12
CA HIS A 30 -6.47 -1.76 -22.31
C HIS A 30 -6.76 -0.37 -21.79
N TYR A 31 -7.41 0.45 -22.62
CA TYR A 31 -7.75 1.83 -22.33
C TYR A 31 -9.23 2.07 -22.57
N THR A 32 -9.84 2.87 -21.71
CA THR A 32 -11.13 3.49 -21.98
C THR A 32 -10.97 4.63 -22.99
N PRO A 33 -12.05 5.11 -23.65
CA PRO A 33 -11.97 6.23 -24.60
C PRO A 33 -11.36 7.51 -24.02
N ASP A 34 -11.45 7.70 -22.69
CA ASP A 34 -10.86 8.81 -21.94
C ASP A 34 -9.43 8.50 -21.41
N GLY A 35 -8.81 7.41 -21.87
CA GLY A 35 -7.41 7.08 -21.63
C GLY A 35 -7.13 6.39 -20.31
N HIS A 36 -8.13 5.96 -19.55
CA HIS A 36 -7.93 5.22 -18.30
C HIS A 36 -7.70 3.72 -18.53
N VAL A 37 -7.01 3.09 -17.58
CA VAL A 37 -6.86 1.64 -17.52
C VAL A 37 -7.71 1.09 -16.37
N PRO A 38 -8.89 0.51 -16.64
CA PRO A 38 -9.83 0.10 -15.59
C PRO A 38 -9.25 -0.87 -14.57
N ARG A 39 -8.36 -1.76 -15.00
CA ARG A 39 -7.68 -2.73 -14.12
C ARG A 39 -6.79 -2.03 -13.09
N ILE A 40 -6.07 -0.98 -13.48
CA ILE A 40 -5.22 -0.18 -12.58
C ILE A 40 -6.11 0.58 -11.60
N GLN A 41 -7.15 1.25 -12.07
CA GLN A 41 -8.08 1.98 -11.20
C GLN A 41 -8.73 1.07 -10.14
N ALA A 42 -9.14 -0.13 -10.55
CA ALA A 42 -9.72 -1.11 -9.63
C ALA A 42 -8.70 -1.57 -8.56
N ALA A 43 -7.44 -1.80 -8.97
CA ALA A 43 -6.37 -2.18 -8.06
C ALA A 43 -6.00 -1.05 -7.07
N GLU A 44 -5.92 0.19 -7.56
CA GLU A 44 -5.69 1.37 -6.71
C GLU A 44 -6.83 1.59 -5.71
N ALA A 45 -8.09 1.48 -6.16
CA ALA A 45 -9.25 1.57 -5.29
C ALA A 45 -9.26 0.47 -4.21
N ALA A 46 -8.83 -0.74 -4.53
CA ALA A 46 -8.67 -1.82 -3.56
C ALA A 46 -7.55 -1.51 -2.56
N ALA A 47 -6.42 -0.99 -3.03
CA ALA A 47 -5.29 -0.62 -2.19
C ALA A 47 -5.61 0.55 -1.24
N GLU A 48 -6.38 1.54 -1.70
CA GLU A 48 -6.81 2.69 -0.88
C GLU A 48 -7.79 2.31 0.25
N ARG A 49 -8.48 1.17 0.15
CA ARG A 49 -9.38 0.68 1.22
C ARG A 49 -8.65 0.02 2.38
N GLY A 50 -7.39 -0.32 2.19
CA GLY A 50 -6.57 -0.94 3.24
C GLY A 50 -6.38 -0.05 4.46
N ALA A 51 -6.18 -0.66 5.63
CA ALA A 51 -5.77 0.09 6.82
C ALA A 51 -4.46 0.83 6.56
N PRO A 52 -4.29 2.06 7.07
CA PRO A 52 -3.20 2.93 6.67
C PRO A 52 -1.81 2.40 7.08
N ILE A 53 -0.83 2.79 6.27
CA ILE A 53 0.59 2.70 6.54
C ILE A 53 1.21 4.09 6.40
N VAL A 54 2.28 4.34 7.12
CA VAL A 54 3.03 5.60 7.10
C VAL A 54 4.53 5.33 6.96
N GLY A 55 5.20 6.18 6.19
CA GLY A 55 6.65 6.25 6.12
C GLY A 55 7.12 7.68 6.39
N LEU A 56 8.14 7.83 7.21
CA LEU A 56 8.73 9.12 7.57
C LEU A 56 10.26 9.00 7.55
N VAL A 57 10.92 9.89 6.83
CA VAL A 57 12.37 10.06 6.94
C VAL A 57 12.64 10.90 8.19
N PHE A 58 13.62 10.52 9.01
CA PHE A 58 14.06 11.26 10.17
C PHE A 58 15.59 11.35 10.22
N ASP A 59 16.17 12.03 11.20
CA ASP A 59 17.61 12.36 11.23
C ASP A 59 18.56 11.17 11.02
N ARG A 60 18.15 9.97 11.45
CA ARG A 60 19.01 8.76 11.45
C ARG A 60 18.37 7.56 10.76
N GLY A 61 17.43 7.78 9.84
CA GLY A 61 16.82 6.66 9.14
C GLY A 61 15.40 6.91 8.62
N VAL A 62 14.67 5.82 8.42
CA VAL A 62 13.28 5.81 8.00
C VAL A 62 12.44 5.06 9.03
N LEU A 63 11.37 5.70 9.49
CA LEU A 63 10.34 5.06 10.30
C LEU A 63 9.21 4.57 9.38
N LEU A 64 8.87 3.31 9.47
CA LEU A 64 7.68 2.72 8.86
C LEU A 64 6.68 2.41 9.96
N GLY A 65 5.43 2.78 9.76
CA GLY A 65 4.31 2.49 10.65
C GLY A 65 3.15 1.85 9.92
N ALA A 66 2.43 0.98 10.60
CA ALA A 66 1.25 0.33 10.08
C ALA A 66 0.16 0.21 11.15
N ARG A 67 -1.07 0.52 10.78
CA ARG A 67 -2.27 0.28 11.58
C ARG A 67 -2.83 -1.08 11.29
N TYR A 68 -3.27 -1.76 12.33
CA TYR A 68 -4.07 -2.97 12.25
C TYR A 68 -5.53 -2.62 12.57
N ASP A 69 -6.43 -2.90 11.62
CA ASP A 69 -7.86 -2.85 11.91
C ASP A 69 -8.30 -4.26 12.30
N PRO A 70 -8.96 -4.44 13.45
CA PRO A 70 -9.53 -5.72 13.82
C PRO A 70 -10.57 -6.12 12.75
N MET A 71 -10.46 -7.34 12.23
CA MET A 71 -11.48 -7.90 11.36
C MET A 71 -12.76 -8.12 12.16
N GLY A 72 -13.84 -7.42 11.79
CA GLY A 72 -15.15 -7.60 12.41
C GLY A 72 -15.32 -7.00 13.81
N GLY A 73 -14.45 -6.08 14.24
CA GLY A 73 -14.56 -5.39 15.55
C GLY A 73 -14.07 -6.21 16.73
N GLU A 74 -13.60 -7.45 16.53
CA GLU A 74 -12.95 -8.23 17.58
C GLU A 74 -11.44 -7.96 17.63
N PRO A 75 -10.85 -7.83 18.84
CA PRO A 75 -9.40 -7.77 18.97
C PRO A 75 -8.78 -9.03 18.38
N LEU A 76 -7.66 -8.89 17.67
CA LEU A 76 -6.90 -10.04 17.20
C LEU A 76 -6.58 -10.94 18.40
N PRO A 77 -6.94 -12.25 18.32
CA PRO A 77 -6.73 -13.15 19.45
C PRO A 77 -5.27 -13.13 19.92
N ALA A 78 -5.04 -13.13 21.23
CA ALA A 78 -3.72 -13.09 21.84
C ALA A 78 -2.78 -14.22 21.39
N PHE A 79 -3.31 -15.31 20.81
CA PHE A 79 -2.52 -16.41 20.24
C PHE A 79 -1.81 -16.04 18.93
N LEU A 80 -2.13 -14.90 18.29
CA LEU A 80 -1.33 -14.32 17.22
C LEU A 80 -0.02 -13.74 17.80
N GLY A 81 0.52 -14.45 18.77
CA GLY A 81 1.67 -14.09 19.56
C GLY A 81 2.87 -13.60 18.76
N LYS A 82 3.81 -13.03 19.47
CA LYS A 82 5.01 -12.25 19.06
C LYS A 82 5.83 -12.77 17.88
N ASN A 83 5.61 -14.01 17.41
CA ASN A 83 6.40 -14.65 16.34
C ASN A 83 5.64 -14.91 15.04
N THR A 84 4.36 -14.55 14.92
CA THR A 84 3.58 -14.78 13.70
C THR A 84 3.74 -13.68 12.65
N SER A 85 4.33 -12.54 13.01
CA SER A 85 4.62 -11.44 12.08
C SER A 85 5.49 -11.88 10.89
N ASN A 86 6.35 -12.89 11.05
CA ASN A 86 7.22 -13.40 9.99
C ASN A 86 6.57 -14.44 9.08
N LEU A 87 5.48 -15.09 9.50
CA LEU A 87 4.86 -16.20 8.76
C LEU A 87 3.46 -15.88 8.24
N ARG A 88 2.74 -14.93 8.84
CA ARG A 88 1.35 -14.62 8.54
C ARG A 88 1.07 -13.14 8.31
N GLY A 89 1.95 -12.45 7.55
CA GLY A 89 1.51 -11.22 6.94
C GLY A 89 1.38 -10.02 7.88
N GLY A 90 2.37 -9.78 8.73
CA GLY A 90 2.57 -8.44 9.30
C GLY A 90 2.56 -7.42 8.17
N LYS A 91 2.05 -6.22 8.45
CA LYS A 91 2.02 -5.14 7.46
C LYS A 91 3.40 -4.50 7.24
N ILE A 92 4.38 -4.85 8.08
CA ILE A 92 5.79 -4.46 7.93
C ILE A 92 6.64 -5.70 7.72
N LEU A 93 7.32 -5.74 6.58
CA LEU A 93 8.26 -6.79 6.22
C LEU A 93 9.69 -6.29 6.40
N ARG A 94 10.40 -6.87 7.34
CA ARG A 94 11.82 -6.60 7.60
C ARG A 94 12.66 -7.47 6.66
N LEU A 95 13.41 -6.86 5.76
CA LEU A 95 14.31 -7.55 4.81
C LEU A 95 15.75 -7.55 5.28
N GLY A 96 16.04 -6.79 6.32
CA GLY A 96 17.35 -6.65 6.95
C GLY A 96 17.39 -5.42 7.85
N PRO A 97 18.57 -5.11 8.42
CA PRO A 97 18.69 -3.94 9.30
C PRO A 97 18.53 -2.61 8.56
N ARG A 98 18.81 -2.60 7.25
CA ARG A 98 18.84 -1.39 6.42
C ARG A 98 17.77 -1.35 5.32
N LEU A 99 16.81 -2.29 5.32
CA LEU A 99 15.75 -2.36 4.31
C LEU A 99 14.48 -2.97 4.90
N ALA A 100 13.36 -2.28 4.74
CA ALA A 100 12.05 -2.78 5.14
C ALA A 100 10.94 -2.26 4.22
N LEU A 101 9.84 -2.98 4.18
CA LEU A 101 8.62 -2.63 3.42
C LEU A 101 7.43 -2.54 4.37
N ALA A 102 6.50 -1.62 4.08
CA ALA A 102 5.17 -1.60 4.68
C ALA A 102 4.11 -1.66 3.57
N GLY A 103 3.01 -2.41 3.79
CA GLY A 103 1.97 -2.64 2.79
C GLY A 103 0.57 -2.21 3.22
N ALA A 104 -0.17 -1.53 2.33
CA ALA A 104 -1.58 -1.21 2.48
C ALA A 104 -2.40 -1.71 1.29
N GLY A 105 -3.57 -2.25 1.55
CA GLY A 105 -4.46 -2.83 0.54
C GLY A 105 -4.65 -4.32 0.73
N LEU A 106 -4.62 -5.08 -0.35
CA LEU A 106 -4.79 -6.53 -0.32
C LEU A 106 -3.54 -7.20 0.27
N MET A 107 -3.66 -7.70 1.49
CA MET A 107 -2.53 -8.30 2.21
C MET A 107 -1.97 -9.56 1.55
N GLY A 108 -2.79 -10.30 0.79
CA GLY A 108 -2.32 -11.42 -0.05
C GLY A 108 -1.33 -10.99 -1.12
N ASP A 109 -1.52 -9.80 -1.71
CA ASP A 109 -0.64 -9.22 -2.71
C ASP A 109 0.65 -8.72 -2.06
N PHE A 110 0.54 -8.05 -0.91
CA PHE A 110 1.71 -7.67 -0.13
C PHE A 110 2.55 -8.89 0.31
N ALA A 111 1.89 -9.99 0.70
CA ALA A 111 2.57 -11.24 1.00
C ALA A 111 3.27 -11.84 -0.23
N ALA A 112 2.70 -11.69 -1.44
CA ALA A 112 3.34 -12.07 -2.69
C ALA A 112 4.60 -11.24 -2.94
N VAL A 113 4.51 -9.90 -2.82
CA VAL A 113 5.68 -9.00 -2.85
C VAL A 113 6.74 -9.48 -1.86
N GLY A 114 6.33 -9.79 -0.63
CA GLY A 114 7.23 -10.30 0.40
C GLY A 114 7.95 -11.59 0.01
N ARG A 115 7.29 -12.52 -0.67
CA ARG A 115 7.93 -13.75 -1.17
C ARG A 115 9.02 -13.46 -2.19
N HIS A 116 8.78 -12.49 -3.09
CA HIS A 116 9.77 -12.08 -4.09
C HIS A 116 10.98 -11.37 -3.48
N MET A 117 10.79 -10.60 -2.43
CA MET A 117 11.85 -9.82 -1.79
C MET A 117 12.68 -10.60 -0.76
N ARG A 118 12.07 -11.58 -0.08
CA ARG A 118 12.76 -12.39 0.96
C ARG A 118 13.92 -13.21 0.38
N GLY A 119 14.99 -13.29 1.15
CA GLY A 119 16.20 -14.02 0.76
C GLY A 119 17.08 -13.32 -0.27
N ARG A 120 16.62 -12.20 -0.83
CA ARG A 120 17.43 -11.39 -1.74
C ARG A 120 18.33 -10.43 -0.96
N ARG A 121 19.54 -10.25 -1.46
CA ARG A 121 20.48 -9.23 -0.97
C ARG A 121 20.62 -8.18 -2.06
N PHE A 122 20.44 -6.93 -1.67
CA PHE A 122 20.58 -5.78 -2.58
C PHE A 122 21.86 -5.02 -2.22
N SER A 123 22.67 -4.71 -3.22
CA SER A 123 23.91 -3.96 -3.08
C SER A 123 23.68 -2.47 -2.84
N SER A 124 22.53 -1.95 -3.26
CA SER A 124 22.18 -0.53 -3.15
C SER A 124 20.66 -0.35 -3.03
N THR A 125 20.23 0.81 -2.57
CA THR A 125 18.83 1.24 -2.57
C THR A 125 18.26 1.21 -3.99
N ARG A 126 19.03 1.67 -4.97
CA ARG A 126 18.63 1.69 -6.38
C ARG A 126 18.31 0.28 -6.88
N ALA A 127 19.17 -0.71 -6.59
CA ALA A 127 18.93 -2.09 -7.00
C ALA A 127 17.64 -2.67 -6.38
N ALA A 128 17.34 -2.32 -5.12
CA ALA A 128 16.10 -2.72 -4.46
C ALA A 128 14.86 -2.05 -5.09
N VAL A 129 14.95 -0.75 -5.41
CA VAL A 129 13.89 0.02 -6.08
C VAL A 129 13.61 -0.55 -7.47
N ASP A 130 14.64 -0.77 -8.28
CA ASP A 130 14.49 -1.28 -9.65
C ASP A 130 13.88 -2.67 -9.65
N TYR A 131 14.31 -3.55 -8.74
CA TYR A 131 13.75 -4.89 -8.62
C TYR A 131 12.27 -4.88 -8.23
N LEU A 132 11.91 -4.12 -7.19
CA LEU A 132 10.53 -4.03 -6.75
C LEU A 132 9.64 -3.32 -7.78
N GLY A 133 10.18 -2.30 -8.44
CA GLY A 133 9.52 -1.58 -9.52
C GLY A 133 9.21 -2.49 -10.71
N SER A 134 10.17 -3.30 -11.13
CA SER A 134 9.97 -4.30 -12.20
C SER A 134 8.86 -5.29 -11.85
N LEU A 135 8.79 -5.75 -10.59
CA LEU A 135 7.71 -6.64 -10.15
C LEU A 135 6.33 -5.98 -10.30
N PHE A 136 6.17 -4.72 -9.86
CA PHE A 136 4.91 -3.99 -10.02
C PHE A 136 4.59 -3.76 -11.50
N TRP A 137 5.58 -3.32 -12.29
CA TRP A 137 5.42 -3.07 -13.72
C TRP A 137 4.98 -4.32 -14.48
N GLU A 138 5.62 -5.48 -14.24
CA GLU A 138 5.26 -6.75 -14.87
C GLU A 138 3.77 -7.09 -14.65
N HIS A 139 3.24 -6.86 -13.45
CA HIS A 139 1.84 -7.09 -13.16
C HIS A 139 0.88 -6.09 -13.86
N THR A 140 1.37 -4.93 -14.30
CA THR A 140 0.55 -3.97 -15.07
C THR A 140 0.45 -4.35 -16.54
N VAL A 141 1.50 -4.91 -17.13
CA VAL A 141 1.57 -5.20 -18.57
C VAL A 141 1.13 -6.61 -18.94
N ARG A 142 1.21 -7.56 -18.01
CA ARG A 142 0.81 -8.95 -18.27
C ARG A 142 -0.71 -9.11 -18.20
N HIS A 143 -1.26 -9.88 -19.15
CA HIS A 143 -2.70 -10.19 -19.21
C HIS A 143 -3.11 -11.38 -18.36
N ASP A 144 -2.18 -12.30 -18.15
CA ASP A 144 -2.38 -13.56 -17.42
C ASP A 144 -2.27 -13.38 -15.90
N THR A 145 -1.93 -12.20 -15.44
CA THR A 145 -1.80 -11.87 -13.99
C THR A 145 -2.73 -10.75 -13.59
N ARG A 146 -3.13 -10.78 -12.31
CA ARG A 146 -3.86 -9.68 -11.69
C ARG A 146 -2.88 -8.58 -11.28
N ILE A 147 -3.26 -7.31 -11.47
CA ILE A 147 -2.52 -6.18 -10.93
C ILE A 147 -2.49 -6.28 -9.40
N LEU A 148 -1.36 -5.96 -8.79
CA LEU A 148 -1.20 -5.97 -7.34
C LEU A 148 -2.03 -4.85 -6.70
N GLY A 149 -3.05 -5.21 -5.93
CA GLY A 149 -3.94 -4.27 -5.24
C GLY A 149 -3.35 -3.80 -3.89
N THR A 150 -2.09 -3.42 -3.89
CA THR A 150 -1.39 -2.96 -2.68
C THR A 150 -0.48 -1.77 -2.97
N PHE A 151 -0.47 -0.77 -2.09
CA PHE A 151 0.63 0.19 -2.00
C PHE A 151 1.75 -0.40 -1.14
N VAL A 152 2.98 -0.12 -1.52
CA VAL A 152 4.14 -0.48 -0.72
C VAL A 152 4.97 0.77 -0.45
N LEU A 153 5.30 0.98 0.83
CA LEU A 153 6.33 1.93 1.25
C LEU A 153 7.61 1.16 1.54
N MET A 154 8.72 1.58 0.95
CA MET A 154 10.04 1.00 1.16
C MET A 154 10.94 2.01 1.85
N GLY A 155 11.39 1.70 3.06
CA GLY A 155 12.44 2.42 3.76
C GLY A 155 13.78 1.75 3.53
N SER A 156 14.80 2.53 3.14
CA SER A 156 16.14 2.04 2.88
C SER A 156 17.21 2.98 3.42
N THR A 157 18.29 2.38 3.92
CA THR A 157 19.54 3.06 4.28
C THR A 157 20.76 2.32 3.72
N LEU A 158 20.58 1.55 2.63
CA LEU A 158 21.64 0.70 2.05
C LEU A 158 22.86 1.51 1.60
N ASP A 159 22.63 2.71 1.05
CA ASP A 159 23.69 3.59 0.57
C ASP A 159 24.19 4.58 1.63
N GLY A 160 23.77 4.42 2.89
CA GLY A 160 24.10 5.33 3.99
C GLY A 160 23.08 6.45 4.20
N ASP A 161 22.33 6.83 3.18
CA ASP A 161 21.27 7.85 3.26
C ASP A 161 19.91 7.23 3.53
N ALA A 162 19.11 7.92 4.34
CA ALA A 162 17.73 7.53 4.63
C ALA A 162 16.82 7.91 3.47
N ARG A 163 16.24 6.92 2.81
CA ARG A 163 15.37 7.11 1.63
C ARG A 163 14.07 6.35 1.77
N LEU A 164 12.98 6.99 1.41
CA LEU A 164 11.62 6.45 1.46
C LEU A 164 11.00 6.45 0.07
N PHE A 165 10.57 5.30 -0.42
CA PHE A 165 9.92 5.13 -1.72
C PHE A 165 8.52 4.59 -1.56
N GLN A 166 7.63 5.00 -2.45
CA GLN A 166 6.30 4.45 -2.60
C GLN A 166 6.17 3.76 -3.95
N PHE A 167 5.58 2.57 -3.94
CA PHE A 167 5.18 1.82 -5.12
C PHE A 167 3.66 1.74 -5.16
N SER A 168 3.08 2.01 -6.32
CA SER A 168 1.62 1.98 -6.53
C SER A 168 1.21 0.81 -7.41
N PRO A 169 -0.07 0.39 -7.38
CA PRO A 169 -0.62 -0.60 -8.31
C PRO A 169 -0.42 -0.27 -9.79
N SER A 170 -0.30 1.02 -10.14
CA SER A 170 -0.01 1.48 -11.50
C SER A 170 1.43 1.22 -11.97
N GLY A 171 2.31 0.73 -11.09
CA GLY A 171 3.74 0.60 -11.37
C GLY A 171 4.53 1.90 -11.15
N SER A 172 3.88 3.00 -10.74
CA SER A 172 4.55 4.26 -10.45
C SER A 172 5.39 4.17 -9.17
N ILE A 173 6.58 4.78 -9.22
CA ILE A 173 7.52 4.84 -8.10
C ILE A 173 7.79 6.30 -7.78
N HIS A 174 7.65 6.69 -6.53
CA HIS A 174 7.92 8.04 -6.06
C HIS A 174 8.78 8.01 -4.81
N GLU A 175 9.72 8.94 -4.72
CA GLU A 175 10.50 9.16 -3.50
C GLU A 175 9.87 10.27 -2.67
N TYR A 176 9.77 10.07 -1.36
CA TYR A 176 9.15 10.98 -0.42
C TYR A 176 10.01 11.16 0.83
N VAL A 177 9.81 12.27 1.54
CA VAL A 177 10.30 12.45 2.91
C VAL A 177 9.25 12.00 3.94
N ALA A 178 7.97 12.06 3.58
CA ALA A 178 6.85 11.58 4.37
C ALA A 178 5.71 11.14 3.45
N CYS A 179 5.10 10.01 3.74
CA CYS A 179 4.00 9.48 2.94
C CYS A 179 3.08 8.58 3.76
N VAL A 180 1.78 8.74 3.56
CA VAL A 180 0.74 7.84 4.08
C VAL A 180 -0.02 7.23 2.93
N ARG A 181 -0.31 5.92 3.00
CA ARG A 181 -1.14 5.19 2.03
C ARG A 181 -2.19 4.34 2.73
N GLY A 182 -3.27 4.06 2.01
CA GLY A 182 -4.46 3.41 2.54
C GLY A 182 -5.58 4.39 2.84
N ARG A 183 -6.53 3.98 3.65
CA ARG A 183 -7.74 4.74 3.95
C ARG A 183 -7.41 6.11 4.55
N ALA A 184 -8.11 7.15 4.10
CA ALA A 184 -7.95 8.55 4.53
C ALA A 184 -6.56 9.17 4.27
N SER A 185 -5.69 8.53 3.47
CA SER A 185 -4.32 9.00 3.22
C SER A 185 -4.24 10.40 2.61
N ARG A 186 -5.19 10.81 1.77
CA ARG A 186 -5.18 12.13 1.11
C ARG A 186 -5.20 13.29 2.11
N THR A 187 -6.09 13.24 3.10
CA THR A 187 -6.21 14.29 4.13
C THR A 187 -4.96 14.34 5.01
N VAL A 188 -4.43 13.18 5.38
CA VAL A 188 -3.23 13.09 6.22
C VAL A 188 -2.00 13.58 5.48
N ASN A 189 -1.81 13.19 4.20
CA ASN A 189 -0.68 13.66 3.39
C ASN A 189 -0.68 15.18 3.20
N LYS A 190 -1.88 15.81 3.06
CA LYS A 190 -1.97 17.27 2.98
C LYS A 190 -1.44 17.93 4.25
N ARG A 191 -1.84 17.47 5.43
CA ARG A 191 -1.34 17.97 6.72
C ARG A 191 0.17 17.74 6.87
N LEU A 192 0.66 16.54 6.51
CA LEU A 192 2.08 16.25 6.55
C LEU A 192 2.90 17.18 5.65
N ALA A 193 2.39 17.52 4.46
CA ALA A 193 3.07 18.43 3.53
C ALA A 193 3.19 19.85 4.10
N GLU A 194 2.19 20.30 4.87
CA GLU A 194 2.19 21.64 5.50
C GLU A 194 3.15 21.70 6.71
N ASP A 195 3.21 20.63 7.51
CA ASP A 195 3.87 20.63 8.83
C ASP A 195 5.21 19.90 8.86
N TYR A 196 5.57 19.14 7.79
CA TYR A 196 6.77 18.33 7.81
C TYR A 196 8.03 19.18 7.97
N ARG A 197 8.82 18.85 8.98
CA ARG A 197 10.17 19.36 9.23
C ARG A 197 11.09 18.17 9.47
N ARG A 198 12.40 18.37 9.42
CA ARG A 198 13.35 17.34 9.79
C ARG A 198 13.06 16.86 11.23
N LEU A 199 12.81 15.56 11.39
CA LEU A 199 12.28 14.99 12.63
C LEU A 199 13.37 14.25 13.40
N SER A 200 13.36 14.36 14.72
CA SER A 200 14.00 13.38 15.61
C SER A 200 13.15 12.09 15.62
N LEU A 201 13.75 10.96 16.02
CA LEU A 201 13.01 9.68 16.09
C LEU A 201 11.73 9.80 16.95
N ARG A 202 11.84 10.38 18.15
CA ARG A 202 10.69 10.54 19.06
C ARG A 202 9.55 11.36 18.42
N ARG A 203 9.90 12.41 17.68
CA ARG A 203 8.88 13.21 16.98
C ARG A 203 8.31 12.45 15.79
N ALA A 204 9.13 11.69 15.06
CA ALA A 204 8.66 10.84 13.96
C ALA A 204 7.67 9.77 14.45
N GLU A 205 7.90 9.16 15.60
CA GLU A 205 6.96 8.20 16.20
C GLU A 205 5.62 8.87 16.56
N SER A 206 5.63 10.05 17.17
CA SER A 206 4.42 10.82 17.48
C SER A 206 3.64 11.16 16.20
N VAL A 207 4.32 11.67 15.17
CA VAL A 207 3.71 12.03 13.88
C VAL A 207 3.16 10.78 13.18
N ALA A 208 3.87 9.64 13.26
CA ALA A 208 3.40 8.39 12.69
C ALA A 208 2.10 7.92 13.36
N LEU A 209 2.01 7.96 14.68
CA LEU A 209 0.80 7.58 15.42
C LEU A 209 -0.38 8.49 15.09
N GLU A 210 -0.15 9.80 15.02
CA GLU A 210 -1.17 10.77 14.58
C GLU A 210 -1.65 10.48 13.16
N ALA A 211 -0.72 10.20 12.24
CA ALA A 211 -1.02 9.87 10.85
C ALA A 211 -1.80 8.55 10.70
N LEU A 212 -1.58 7.59 11.59
CA LEU A 212 -2.33 6.34 11.67
C LEU A 212 -3.68 6.47 12.38
N GLY A 213 -4.00 7.65 12.95
CA GLY A 213 -5.23 7.91 13.67
C GLY A 213 -5.22 7.38 15.11
N GLN A 214 -4.07 7.36 15.77
CA GLN A 214 -3.85 6.89 17.14
C GLN A 214 -4.52 5.52 17.40
N PRO A 215 -4.19 4.47 16.64
CA PRO A 215 -4.84 3.17 16.74
C PRO A 215 -4.46 2.44 18.01
N GLU A 216 -5.36 1.57 18.50
CA GLU A 216 -5.05 0.65 19.61
C GLU A 216 -4.03 -0.42 19.19
N ALA A 217 -4.08 -0.85 17.91
CA ALA A 217 -3.18 -1.85 17.37
C ALA A 217 -2.37 -1.27 16.19
N TYR A 218 -1.06 -1.24 16.34
CA TYR A 218 -0.12 -0.73 15.35
C TYR A 218 1.23 -1.43 15.43
N GLU A 219 2.02 -1.27 14.38
CA GLU A 219 3.43 -1.68 14.32
C GLU A 219 4.27 -0.49 13.87
N LEU A 220 5.40 -0.25 14.54
CA LEU A 220 6.43 0.69 14.10
C LEU A 220 7.75 -0.08 13.91
N PHE A 221 8.46 0.28 12.86
CA PHE A 221 9.79 -0.25 12.58
C PHE A 221 10.72 0.83 12.05
N THR A 222 11.93 0.88 12.58
CA THR A 222 12.94 1.86 12.20
C THR A 222 14.05 1.20 11.40
N VAL A 223 14.29 1.72 10.20
CA VAL A 223 15.46 1.42 9.37
C VAL A 223 16.50 2.49 9.68
N LYS A 224 17.64 2.12 10.26
CA LYS A 224 18.67 3.07 10.69
C LYS A 224 19.84 3.13 9.72
N THR A 225 20.44 4.31 9.60
CA THR A 225 21.72 4.52 8.91
C THR A 225 22.88 3.92 9.68
#